data_354a8379b63bc4d1eac375f549b73d52
#
_entry.id   354a8379b63bc4d1eac375f549b73d52
#
_cell.length_a   1.000
_cell.length_b   1.000
_cell.length_c   1.000
_cell.angle_alpha   90.00
_cell.angle_beta   90.00
_cell.angle_gamma   90.00
#
_symmetry.space_group_name_H-M   'P 1'
#
loop_
_entity.id
_entity.type
_entity.pdbx_description
1 polymer ?
#
loop_
_entity_poly.entity_id
_entity_poly.type
_entity_poly.pdbx_seq_one_letter_code
_entity_poly.pdbx_strand_id
1 'polypeptide(L)'
;EIVDCDWSSDVCSSDLYVIIADKPVQPTSEVPSHLSVHNYLISIGSPYKASVHTHPIELIALSHNKKFMEKDVATNLLWSMIPETKAFCPRGLGMIPYQLPSSVELADATIKELADYDVVMWEKHGIFAVDRDVMAAFDQIDVLNKSALIYIAAKNMGFEPDGMSQEQMKEMSVAFNLPK
;
A
#
# COMPACT_ATOMS: atom_id res chain seq x y z
N GLU A 1 26.23 -8.25 -16.12
CA GLU A 1 25.41 -9.09 -17.03
C GLU A 1 24.10 -8.37 -17.27
N ILE A 2 23.81 -8.06 -18.52
CA ILE A 2 22.58 -7.43 -18.96
C ILE A 2 21.53 -8.56 -18.98
N VAL A 3 20.55 -8.51 -18.12
CA VAL A 3 19.41 -9.43 -18.19
C VAL A 3 18.39 -8.78 -19.11
N ASP A 4 18.32 -9.29 -20.33
CA ASP A 4 17.27 -8.95 -21.28
C ASP A 4 15.96 -9.60 -20.77
N CYS A 5 15.05 -8.79 -20.21
CA CYS A 5 13.73 -9.28 -19.81
C CYS A 5 12.84 -9.30 -21.04
N ASP A 6 12.75 -10.46 -21.68
CA ASP A 6 11.72 -10.74 -22.67
C ASP A 6 10.36 -10.93 -21.96
N TRP A 7 9.73 -9.80 -21.62
CA TRP A 7 8.35 -9.77 -21.15
C TRP A 7 7.47 -9.57 -22.38
N SER A 8 6.62 -10.55 -22.64
CA SER A 8 5.69 -10.57 -23.76
C SER A 8 5.05 -9.22 -24.03
N SER A 9 5.45 -8.66 -25.10
CA SER A 9 4.88 -7.73 -26.08
C SER A 9 4.14 -6.45 -25.68
N ASP A 10 3.45 -6.32 -24.57
CA ASP A 10 2.54 -5.18 -24.39
C ASP A 10 2.98 -4.14 -23.34
N VAL A 11 3.95 -4.44 -22.48
CA VAL A 11 4.48 -3.52 -21.46
C VAL A 11 5.78 -2.83 -21.91
N CYS A 12 6.43 -3.31 -22.96
CA CYS A 12 7.76 -2.88 -23.42
C CYS A 12 7.76 -2.28 -24.82
N SER A 13 6.83 -1.42 -25.17
CA SER A 13 6.85 -0.88 -26.55
C SER A 13 7.76 0.33 -26.76
N SER A 14 8.35 0.95 -25.75
CA SER A 14 9.19 2.13 -25.98
C SER A 14 10.39 2.36 -25.07
N ASP A 15 10.51 1.71 -23.91
CA ASP A 15 11.58 2.03 -22.97
C ASP A 15 12.32 0.77 -22.50
N LEU A 16 13.56 0.61 -22.97
CA LEU A 16 14.49 -0.43 -22.50
C LEU A 16 14.96 -0.06 -21.09
N TYR A 17 14.55 -0.83 -20.09
CA TYR A 17 15.10 -0.73 -18.74
C TYR A 17 16.32 -1.67 -18.60
N VAL A 18 17.42 -1.14 -18.12
CA VAL A 18 18.60 -1.93 -17.76
C VAL A 18 18.60 -2.10 -16.24
N ILE A 19 18.45 -3.33 -15.77
CA ILE A 19 18.58 -3.66 -14.36
C ILE A 19 20.05 -3.98 -14.09
N ILE A 20 20.69 -3.17 -13.25
CA ILE A 20 22.08 -3.37 -12.83
C ILE A 20 22.06 -3.82 -11.37
N ALA A 21 22.68 -4.95 -11.07
CA ALA A 21 22.85 -5.47 -9.73
C ALA A 21 24.28 -5.96 -9.51
N ASP A 22 24.78 -5.86 -8.25
CA ASP A 22 26.14 -6.32 -7.89
C ASP A 22 26.29 -7.85 -8.00
N LYS A 23 25.18 -8.57 -8.04
CA LYS A 23 25.12 -10.01 -8.21
C LYS A 23 23.97 -10.37 -9.16
N PRO A 24 24.06 -11.52 -9.87
CA PRO A 24 22.93 -12.04 -10.64
C PRO A 24 21.74 -12.27 -9.68
N VAL A 25 20.70 -11.46 -9.81
CA VAL A 25 19.45 -11.59 -9.04
C VAL A 25 18.28 -11.53 -10.01
N GLN A 26 17.31 -12.38 -9.77
CA GLN A 26 16.06 -12.29 -10.48
C GLN A 26 15.21 -11.20 -9.81
N PRO A 27 14.69 -10.21 -10.55
CA PRO A 27 13.80 -9.21 -9.97
C PRO A 27 12.48 -9.83 -9.51
N THR A 28 11.76 -9.10 -8.67
CA THR A 28 10.39 -9.50 -8.28
C THR A 28 9.47 -9.55 -9.51
N SER A 29 8.46 -10.42 -9.48
CA SER A 29 7.42 -10.46 -10.51
C SER A 29 6.62 -9.15 -10.61
N GLU A 30 6.62 -8.32 -9.55
CA GLU A 30 5.92 -7.04 -9.50
C GLU A 30 6.75 -5.85 -10.02
N VAL A 31 7.88 -6.11 -10.71
CA VAL A 31 8.67 -5.05 -11.38
C VAL A 31 7.80 -4.13 -12.25
N PRO A 32 6.82 -4.61 -13.03
CA PRO A 32 5.98 -3.72 -13.84
C PRO A 32 5.27 -2.67 -12.98
N SER A 33 4.68 -3.05 -11.86
CA SER A 33 4.02 -2.12 -10.94
C SER A 33 5.01 -1.11 -10.34
N HIS A 34 6.18 -1.57 -9.88
CA HIS A 34 7.20 -0.68 -9.33
C HIS A 34 7.70 0.34 -10.36
N LEU A 35 8.05 -0.08 -11.57
CA LEU A 35 8.55 0.82 -12.61
C LEU A 35 7.48 1.83 -13.05
N SER A 36 6.24 1.37 -13.27
CA SER A 36 5.14 2.24 -13.65
C SER A 36 4.85 3.30 -12.57
N VAL A 37 4.87 2.91 -11.30
CA VAL A 37 4.70 3.84 -10.18
C VAL A 37 5.85 4.83 -10.11
N HIS A 38 7.12 4.40 -10.24
CA HIS A 38 8.24 5.33 -10.24
C HIS A 38 8.19 6.31 -11.41
N ASN A 39 7.82 5.87 -12.61
CA ASN A 39 7.62 6.74 -13.76
C ASN A 39 6.51 7.77 -13.50
N TYR A 40 5.40 7.34 -12.92
CA TYR A 40 4.31 8.24 -12.51
C TYR A 40 4.79 9.27 -11.49
N LEU A 41 5.44 8.86 -10.40
CA LEU A 41 5.96 9.77 -9.38
C LEU A 41 6.93 10.80 -9.95
N ILE A 42 7.81 10.39 -10.87
CA ILE A 42 8.71 11.31 -11.59
C ILE A 42 7.91 12.29 -12.46
N SER A 43 6.92 11.81 -13.20
CA SER A 43 6.13 12.62 -14.12
C SER A 43 5.34 13.74 -13.43
N ILE A 44 4.91 13.51 -12.19
CA ILE A 44 4.18 14.51 -11.38
C ILE A 44 5.10 15.35 -10.47
N GLY A 45 6.42 15.14 -10.53
CA GLY A 45 7.38 15.82 -9.65
C GLY A 45 7.23 15.48 -8.17
N SER A 46 6.79 14.26 -7.85
CA SER A 46 6.59 13.81 -6.47
C SER A 46 7.88 13.83 -5.66
N PRO A 47 7.83 14.19 -4.36
CA PRO A 47 8.97 14.05 -3.45
C PRO A 47 9.26 12.58 -3.09
N TYR A 48 8.36 11.65 -3.37
CA TYR A 48 8.50 10.24 -3.04
C TYR A 48 9.56 9.57 -3.92
N LYS A 49 10.43 8.75 -3.30
CA LYS A 49 11.60 8.12 -3.92
C LYS A 49 11.64 6.61 -3.76
N ALA A 50 10.74 6.06 -2.97
CA ALA A 50 10.70 4.63 -2.69
C ALA A 50 9.29 4.06 -2.89
N SER A 51 9.25 2.80 -3.29
CA SER A 51 8.05 1.98 -3.29
C SER A 51 8.35 0.65 -2.61
N VAL A 52 7.42 0.19 -1.78
CA VAL A 52 7.50 -1.09 -1.08
C VAL A 52 6.25 -1.90 -1.37
N HIS A 53 6.43 -3.15 -1.76
CA HIS A 53 5.36 -4.14 -1.88
C HIS A 53 5.66 -5.33 -0.98
N THR A 54 4.65 -5.78 -0.22
CA THR A 54 4.76 -6.93 0.69
C THR A 54 3.40 -7.57 0.94
N HIS A 55 3.40 -8.74 1.59
CA HIS A 55 2.22 -9.57 1.79
C HIS A 55 1.89 -9.72 3.30
N PRO A 56 1.44 -8.65 4.00
CA PRO A 56 1.08 -8.73 5.41
C PRO A 56 -0.19 -9.56 5.59
N ILE A 57 -0.08 -10.64 6.37
CA ILE A 57 -1.11 -11.69 6.47
C ILE A 57 -2.43 -11.12 6.99
N GLU A 58 -2.39 -10.26 8.00
CA GLU A 58 -3.57 -9.73 8.66
C GLU A 58 -4.37 -8.80 7.75
N LEU A 59 -3.69 -7.94 6.99
CA LEU A 59 -4.34 -7.07 5.99
C LEU A 59 -4.91 -7.89 4.84
N ILE A 60 -4.17 -8.90 4.35
CA ILE A 60 -4.67 -9.81 3.32
C ILE A 60 -5.92 -10.53 3.83
N ALA A 61 -5.90 -11.03 5.08
CA ALA A 61 -7.05 -11.70 5.68
C ALA A 61 -8.29 -10.79 5.72
N LEU A 62 -8.14 -9.51 6.09
CA LEU A 62 -9.24 -8.54 6.05
C LEU A 62 -9.79 -8.35 4.64
N SER A 63 -8.95 -8.32 3.61
CA SER A 63 -9.36 -8.12 2.21
C SER A 63 -10.24 -9.25 1.64
N HIS A 64 -10.31 -10.41 2.30
CA HIS A 64 -11.24 -11.48 1.95
C HIS A 64 -12.70 -11.15 2.30
N ASN A 65 -12.96 -10.12 3.07
CA ASN A 65 -14.30 -9.66 3.37
C ASN A 65 -14.62 -8.39 2.58
N LYS A 66 -15.64 -8.44 1.73
CA LYS A 66 -16.05 -7.30 0.88
C LYS A 66 -16.31 -6.01 1.65
N LYS A 67 -16.77 -6.09 2.89
CA LYS A 67 -16.97 -4.92 3.75
C LYS A 67 -15.67 -4.12 3.94
N PHE A 68 -14.54 -4.81 4.08
CA PHE A 68 -13.24 -4.17 4.25
C PHE A 68 -12.57 -3.77 2.94
N MET A 69 -13.22 -4.01 1.79
CA MET A 69 -12.83 -3.43 0.50
C MET A 69 -13.46 -2.05 0.27
N GLU A 70 -14.35 -1.60 1.15
CA GLU A 70 -14.85 -0.24 1.18
C GLU A 70 -13.81 0.66 1.88
N LYS A 71 -13.24 1.61 1.16
CA LYS A 71 -12.09 2.44 1.58
C LYS A 71 -12.32 3.12 2.92
N ASP A 72 -13.47 3.77 3.09
CA ASP A 72 -13.82 4.47 4.32
C ASP A 72 -13.99 3.51 5.51
N VAL A 73 -14.56 2.33 5.26
CA VAL A 73 -14.74 1.30 6.30
C VAL A 73 -13.41 0.77 6.77
N ALA A 74 -12.54 0.38 5.85
CA ALA A 74 -11.22 -0.14 6.19
C ALA A 74 -10.34 0.93 6.85
N THR A 75 -10.28 2.12 6.26
CA THR A 75 -9.48 3.23 6.79
C THR A 75 -9.92 3.60 8.22
N ASN A 76 -11.22 3.82 8.45
CA ASN A 76 -11.72 4.18 9.77
C ASN A 76 -11.51 3.07 10.81
N LEU A 77 -11.70 1.80 10.42
CA LEU A 77 -11.42 0.68 11.30
C LEU A 77 -9.94 0.69 11.71
N LEU A 78 -9.02 0.72 10.75
CA LEU A 78 -7.59 0.63 11.04
C LEU A 78 -7.08 1.85 11.83
N TRP A 79 -7.55 3.06 11.48
CA TRP A 79 -7.23 4.27 12.24
C TRP A 79 -7.71 4.20 13.69
N SER A 80 -8.83 3.52 13.97
CA SER A 80 -9.39 3.45 15.31
C SER A 80 -8.66 2.47 16.22
N MET A 81 -7.84 1.57 15.71
CA MET A 81 -7.20 0.54 16.53
C MET A 81 -5.99 1.05 17.34
N ILE A 82 -5.15 1.88 16.75
CA ILE A 82 -4.01 2.54 17.42
C ILE A 82 -3.77 3.93 16.82
N PRO A 83 -3.34 4.91 17.63
CA PRO A 83 -3.10 6.28 17.17
C PRO A 83 -2.08 6.41 16.04
N GLU A 84 -1.03 5.58 16.07
CA GLU A 84 0.06 5.59 15.12
C GLU A 84 -0.43 5.37 13.68
N THR A 85 -1.47 4.58 13.50
CA THR A 85 -1.97 4.28 12.15
C THR A 85 -2.47 5.53 11.44
N LYS A 86 -3.20 6.40 12.12
CA LYS A 86 -3.61 7.68 11.54
C LYS A 86 -2.45 8.66 11.40
N ALA A 87 -1.48 8.62 12.31
CA ALA A 87 -0.31 9.49 12.26
C ALA A 87 0.62 9.17 11.07
N PHE A 88 0.84 7.89 10.78
CA PHE A 88 1.70 7.43 9.69
C PHE A 88 0.97 7.31 8.35
N CYS A 89 -0.33 7.01 8.36
CA CYS A 89 -1.17 6.89 7.17
C CYS A 89 -2.31 7.93 7.18
N PRO A 90 -2.02 9.23 7.23
CA PRO A 90 -3.05 10.26 7.38
C PRO A 90 -4.01 10.35 6.20
N ARG A 91 -3.59 9.90 5.01
CA ARG A 91 -4.43 9.83 3.81
C ARG A 91 -5.29 8.57 3.75
N GLY A 92 -5.12 7.63 4.70
CA GLY A 92 -5.86 6.38 4.75
C GLY A 92 -5.28 5.30 3.85
N LEU A 93 -6.13 4.32 3.48
CA LEU A 93 -5.77 3.14 2.73
C LEU A 93 -6.61 3.05 1.44
N GLY A 94 -5.95 3.13 0.28
CA GLY A 94 -6.58 2.88 -1.01
C GLY A 94 -6.88 1.38 -1.19
N MET A 95 -7.93 1.06 -1.98
CA MET A 95 -8.39 -0.30 -2.19
C MET A 95 -8.52 -0.60 -3.68
N ILE A 96 -7.80 -1.63 -4.14
CA ILE A 96 -7.87 -2.11 -5.52
C ILE A 96 -8.51 -3.49 -5.51
N PRO A 97 -9.67 -3.68 -6.16
CA PRO A 97 -10.25 -5.00 -6.39
C PRO A 97 -9.26 -5.91 -7.09
N TYR A 98 -9.42 -7.23 -6.90
CA TYR A 98 -8.53 -8.23 -7.48
C TYR A 98 -8.21 -7.94 -8.95
N GLN A 99 -6.93 -7.89 -9.23
CA GLN A 99 -6.32 -7.85 -10.55
C GLN A 99 -5.29 -8.98 -10.66
N LEU A 100 -4.99 -9.40 -11.87
CA LEU A 100 -3.95 -10.39 -12.09
C LEU A 100 -2.59 -9.84 -11.61
N PRO A 101 -1.86 -10.55 -10.73
CA PRO A 101 -0.51 -10.15 -10.33
C PRO A 101 0.39 -9.90 -11.54
N SER A 102 1.28 -8.94 -11.43
CA SER A 102 2.25 -8.56 -12.47
C SER A 102 1.65 -8.03 -13.77
N SER A 103 0.36 -7.71 -13.78
CA SER A 103 -0.33 -7.17 -14.96
C SER A 103 -0.20 -5.64 -15.08
N VAL A 104 -0.39 -5.15 -16.30
CA VAL A 104 -0.48 -3.70 -16.58
C VAL A 104 -1.71 -3.10 -15.89
N GLU A 105 -2.81 -3.83 -15.87
CA GLU A 105 -4.06 -3.41 -15.24
C GLU A 105 -3.87 -3.16 -13.73
N LEU A 106 -3.09 -4.02 -13.05
CA LEU A 106 -2.72 -3.82 -11.64
C LEU A 106 -1.86 -2.58 -11.45
N ALA A 107 -0.88 -2.37 -12.33
CA ALA A 107 -0.02 -1.19 -12.29
C ALA A 107 -0.82 0.10 -12.50
N ASP A 108 -1.70 0.14 -13.50
CA ASP A 108 -2.56 1.30 -13.80
C ASP A 108 -3.54 1.59 -12.67
N ALA A 109 -4.18 0.55 -12.11
CA ALA A 109 -5.05 0.69 -10.95
C ALA A 109 -4.29 1.23 -9.72
N THR A 110 -3.04 0.77 -9.51
CA THR A 110 -2.18 1.26 -8.44
C THR A 110 -1.85 2.73 -8.61
N ILE A 111 -1.44 3.17 -9.79
CA ILE A 111 -1.18 4.57 -10.10
C ILE A 111 -2.41 5.44 -9.84
N LYS A 112 -3.57 4.99 -10.28
CA LYS A 112 -4.84 5.71 -10.09
C LYS A 112 -5.17 5.91 -8.61
N GLU A 113 -4.98 4.89 -7.78
CA GLU A 113 -5.22 5.00 -6.34
C GLU A 113 -4.17 5.85 -5.63
N LEU A 114 -2.90 5.79 -6.05
CA LEU A 114 -1.81 6.60 -5.48
C LEU A 114 -1.96 8.11 -5.73
N ALA A 115 -2.88 8.55 -6.57
CA ALA A 115 -3.24 9.96 -6.68
C ALA A 115 -3.85 10.50 -5.37
N ASP A 116 -4.62 9.66 -4.66
CA ASP A 116 -5.33 10.02 -3.43
C ASP A 116 -4.72 9.41 -2.16
N TYR A 117 -3.98 8.31 -2.27
CA TYR A 117 -3.42 7.56 -1.14
C TYR A 117 -1.91 7.36 -1.28
N ASP A 118 -1.22 7.14 -0.18
CA ASP A 118 0.22 6.79 -0.17
C ASP A 118 0.42 5.28 -0.03
N VAL A 119 -0.64 4.58 0.41
CA VAL A 119 -0.67 3.13 0.58
C VAL A 119 -1.93 2.56 -0.04
N VAL A 120 -1.80 1.47 -0.78
CA VAL A 120 -2.92 0.80 -1.45
C VAL A 120 -2.91 -0.70 -1.18
N MET A 121 -4.08 -1.25 -0.88
CA MET A 121 -4.30 -2.67 -0.71
C MET A 121 -4.73 -3.29 -2.03
N TRP A 122 -4.04 -4.34 -2.46
CA TRP A 122 -4.43 -5.22 -3.55
C TRP A 122 -5.24 -6.38 -2.98
N GLU A 123 -6.53 -6.45 -3.30
CA GLU A 123 -7.43 -7.46 -2.75
C GLU A 123 -6.85 -8.87 -2.86
N LYS A 124 -6.73 -9.59 -1.73
CA LYS A 124 -6.26 -10.99 -1.62
C LYS A 124 -4.81 -11.22 -2.08
N HIS A 125 -4.04 -10.14 -2.27
CA HIS A 125 -2.67 -10.25 -2.76
C HIS A 125 -1.67 -9.65 -1.77
N GLY A 126 -1.75 -8.35 -1.53
CA GLY A 126 -0.77 -7.67 -0.70
C GLY A 126 -1.01 -6.17 -0.64
N ILE A 127 -0.01 -5.45 -0.20
CA ILE A 127 -0.06 -4.01 -0.03
C ILE A 127 1.10 -3.34 -0.77
N PHE A 128 0.87 -2.16 -1.31
CA PHE A 128 1.86 -1.35 -2.00
C PHE A 128 1.89 0.05 -1.39
N ALA A 129 3.05 0.53 -1.02
CA ALA A 129 3.24 1.85 -0.40
C ALA A 129 4.31 2.66 -1.11
N VAL A 130 4.16 3.97 -1.11
CA VAL A 130 5.15 4.93 -1.61
C VAL A 130 5.46 5.96 -0.54
N ASP A 131 6.74 6.38 -0.44
CA ASP A 131 7.17 7.46 0.43
C ASP A 131 8.55 8.00 -0.02
N ARG A 132 9.07 8.97 0.76
CA ARG A 132 10.38 9.59 0.56
C ARG A 132 11.55 8.58 0.60
N ASP A 133 11.43 7.54 1.41
CA ASP A 133 12.42 6.47 1.56
C ASP A 133 11.74 5.13 1.92
N VAL A 134 12.52 4.05 1.87
CA VAL A 134 12.02 2.68 2.08
C VAL A 134 11.49 2.48 3.50
N MET A 135 12.13 3.09 4.51
CA MET A 135 11.70 2.96 5.90
C MET A 135 10.35 3.63 6.13
N ALA A 136 10.18 4.86 5.62
CA ALA A 136 8.93 5.58 5.72
C ALA A 136 7.77 4.82 5.00
N ALA A 137 8.03 4.27 3.83
CA ALA A 137 7.04 3.44 3.12
C ALA A 137 6.70 2.15 3.89
N PHE A 138 7.71 1.51 4.50
CA PHE A 138 7.50 0.31 5.32
C PHE A 138 6.74 0.62 6.62
N ASP A 139 7.06 1.72 7.29
CA ASP A 139 6.39 2.12 8.54
C ASP A 139 4.87 2.29 8.35
N GLN A 140 4.43 2.81 7.20
CA GLN A 140 3.01 2.88 6.86
C GLN A 140 2.37 1.49 6.81
N ILE A 141 3.03 0.54 6.17
CA ILE A 141 2.54 -0.85 6.07
C ILE A 141 2.51 -1.51 7.44
N ASP A 142 3.55 -1.32 8.24
CA ASP A 142 3.70 -1.93 9.56
C ASP A 142 2.59 -1.48 10.53
N VAL A 143 2.29 -0.18 10.60
CA VAL A 143 1.23 0.32 11.49
C VAL A 143 -0.16 -0.13 11.04
N LEU A 144 -0.42 -0.18 9.72
CA LEU A 144 -1.67 -0.71 9.18
C LEU A 144 -1.84 -2.19 9.53
N ASN A 145 -0.78 -2.98 9.39
CA ASN A 145 -0.82 -4.40 9.72
C ASN A 145 -0.98 -4.65 11.23
N LYS A 146 -0.35 -3.84 12.08
CA LYS A 146 -0.57 -3.87 13.53
C LYS A 146 -2.02 -3.60 13.90
N SER A 147 -2.65 -2.62 13.28
CA SER A 147 -4.07 -2.34 13.47
C SER A 147 -4.94 -3.53 13.07
N ALA A 148 -4.66 -4.14 11.93
CA ALA A 148 -5.37 -5.33 11.48
C ALA A 148 -5.21 -6.50 12.46
N LEU A 149 -3.98 -6.72 12.96
CA LEU A 149 -3.68 -7.74 13.96
C LEU A 149 -4.45 -7.50 15.27
N ILE A 150 -4.47 -6.26 15.77
CA ILE A 150 -5.23 -5.89 16.98
C ILE A 150 -6.72 -6.18 16.80
N TYR A 151 -7.30 -5.75 15.66
CA TYR A 151 -8.70 -6.03 15.35
C TYR A 151 -8.98 -7.54 15.33
N ILE A 152 -8.19 -8.33 14.63
CA ILE A 152 -8.34 -9.79 14.54
C ILE A 152 -8.18 -10.43 15.92
N ALA A 153 -7.20 -9.98 16.72
CA ALA A 153 -6.99 -10.49 18.07
C ALA A 153 -8.19 -10.23 18.97
N ALA A 154 -8.75 -9.02 18.97
CA ALA A 154 -9.95 -8.68 19.73
C ALA A 154 -11.15 -9.53 19.32
N LYS A 155 -11.36 -9.72 18.00
CA LYS A 155 -12.42 -10.60 17.48
C LYS A 155 -12.24 -12.05 17.94
N ASN A 156 -11.01 -12.56 17.97
CA ASN A 156 -10.70 -13.90 18.44
C ASN A 156 -10.92 -14.06 19.96
N MET A 157 -10.83 -12.96 20.73
CA MET A 157 -11.20 -12.92 22.15
C MET A 157 -12.71 -12.90 22.38
N GLY A 158 -13.52 -12.79 21.33
CA GLY A 158 -14.97 -12.89 21.35
C GLY A 158 -15.71 -11.56 21.52
N PHE A 159 -15.04 -10.42 21.31
CA PHE A 159 -15.70 -9.11 21.36
C PHE A 159 -15.39 -8.23 20.13
N GLU A 160 -16.25 -7.26 19.89
CA GLU A 160 -16.00 -6.19 18.91
C GLU A 160 -15.18 -5.10 19.62
N PRO A 161 -14.01 -4.71 19.11
CA PRO A 161 -13.27 -3.61 19.72
C PRO A 161 -13.99 -2.29 19.48
N ASP A 162 -14.11 -1.47 20.53
CA ASP A 162 -14.74 -0.14 20.45
C ASP A 162 -13.93 0.80 19.52
N GLY A 163 -12.61 0.67 19.54
CA GLY A 163 -11.71 1.55 18.83
C GLY A 163 -11.70 2.98 19.39
N MET A 164 -10.88 3.85 18.80
CA MET A 164 -10.90 5.28 19.12
C MET A 164 -12.15 5.94 18.53
N SER A 165 -12.77 6.84 19.30
CA SER A 165 -13.91 7.63 18.83
C SER A 165 -13.47 8.65 17.76
N GLN A 166 -14.44 9.18 17.01
CA GLN A 166 -14.19 10.24 16.03
C GLN A 166 -13.61 11.51 16.69
N GLU A 167 -14.05 11.82 17.93
CA GLU A 167 -13.53 12.94 18.72
C GLU A 167 -12.05 12.72 19.08
N GLN A 168 -11.68 11.52 19.53
CA GLN A 168 -10.29 11.16 19.83
C GLN A 168 -9.41 11.21 18.59
N MET A 169 -9.90 10.68 17.46
CA MET A 169 -9.17 10.76 16.18
C MET A 169 -9.01 12.21 15.69
N LYS A 170 -9.99 13.06 15.92
CA LYS A 170 -9.92 14.48 15.58
C LYS A 170 -8.95 15.23 16.50
N GLU A 171 -8.99 14.99 17.80
CA GLU A 171 -8.04 15.56 18.78
C GLU A 171 -6.61 15.23 18.38
N MET A 172 -6.33 13.98 18.03
CA MET A 172 -5.02 13.53 17.55
C MET A 172 -4.62 14.23 16.26
N SER A 173 -5.54 14.37 15.31
CA SER A 173 -5.25 15.05 14.04
C SER A 173 -4.84 16.51 14.25
N VAL A 174 -5.45 17.19 15.22
CA VAL A 174 -5.09 18.56 15.62
C VAL A 174 -3.73 18.58 16.31
N ALA A 175 -3.53 17.69 17.29
CA ALA A 175 -2.31 17.64 18.10
C ALA A 175 -1.04 17.36 17.25
N PHE A 176 -1.17 16.50 16.21
CA PHE A 176 -0.08 16.12 15.32
C PHE A 176 -0.06 16.89 13.99
N ASN A 177 -0.95 17.88 13.81
CA ASN A 177 -1.07 18.66 12.58
C ASN A 177 -1.20 17.79 11.32
N LEU A 178 -2.02 16.74 11.41
CA LEU A 178 -2.26 15.82 10.29
C LEU A 178 -3.13 16.47 9.21
N PRO A 179 -2.96 16.09 7.94
CA PRO A 179 -3.84 16.54 6.87
C PRO A 179 -5.31 16.19 7.17
N LYS A 180 -6.22 17.03 6.65
CA LYS A 180 -7.66 16.87 6.83
C LYS A 180 -8.21 15.88 5.82
#